data_66c6e19f2fcac623874d0f42ad6287a8
#
_entry.id   66c6e19f2fcac623874d0f42ad6287a8
#
_cell.length_a   1.000
_cell.length_b   1.000
_cell.length_c   1.000
_cell.angle_alpha   90.00
_cell.angle_beta   90.00
_cell.angle_gamma   90.00
#
_symmetry.space_group_name_H-M   'P 1'
#
loop_
_entity.id
_entity.type
_entity.pdbx_description
1 polymer ?
#
loop_
_entity_poly.entity_id
_entity_poly.type
_entity_poly.pdbx_seq_one_letter_code
_entity_poly.pdbx_strand_id
1 'polypeptide(L)'
;MKQSVAVVLCAGGKGLRAGFEKNKLLTPLQGERVLKKTISAFDYSAIDEIIVVASKDDYNEVCQLCIPYQKAKVTLGGATRSQSVYNGLQMVTAEIVLIHDGARPFVSREIIENCIQSVKNYGSGICSIPVTDTIATTADGKIITVPDRKQMVSIQTPQGFYTENIRFAHERALENGETDFTDDSSLFLRYCGQPHLCAGARDNIKLTYAQDFAVKTSRCGFGVDTHAFGKPQDYILLAGVKIPSASGLIAHSDGDVLIHALMDALLSGAGLRDIGFYFPDSNAEFKGANSMELLQKVLAHIDEKGYAVENISIAIQAEKPRLSPYIEQMQNNLSNALKIDPTAVGIMAGTNEGLGYVGEGKGITVHAYASLKTK
;
A
#
# COMPACT_ATOMS: atom_id res chain seq x y z
N MET A 1 -38.21 15.29 10.37
CA MET A 1 -37.80 15.13 8.94
C MET A 1 -36.34 14.74 8.94
N LYS A 2 -35.88 13.93 7.96
CA LYS A 2 -34.44 13.58 7.79
C LYS A 2 -33.74 14.84 7.29
N GLN A 3 -32.71 15.32 7.99
CA GLN A 3 -31.92 16.45 7.55
C GLN A 3 -31.09 16.04 6.31
N SER A 4 -31.08 16.88 5.29
CA SER A 4 -30.31 16.67 4.08
C SER A 4 -28.82 16.97 4.30
N VAL A 5 -27.96 16.19 3.64
CA VAL A 5 -26.50 16.27 3.81
C VAL A 5 -25.82 16.41 2.47
N ALA A 6 -24.96 17.42 2.34
CA ALA A 6 -24.07 17.60 1.20
C ALA A 6 -22.61 17.34 1.59
N VAL A 7 -21.78 17.04 0.58
CA VAL A 7 -20.33 17.11 0.73
C VAL A 7 -19.72 18.06 -0.32
N VAL A 8 -18.81 18.92 0.12
CA VAL A 8 -17.94 19.73 -0.73
C VAL A 8 -16.57 19.06 -0.79
N LEU A 9 -16.18 18.55 -1.94
CA LEU A 9 -14.90 17.89 -2.20
C LEU A 9 -13.91 18.88 -2.82
N CYS A 10 -12.84 19.19 -2.09
CA CYS A 10 -11.80 20.12 -2.55
C CYS A 10 -10.84 19.39 -3.52
N ALA A 11 -10.97 19.66 -4.83
CA ALA A 11 -10.19 19.03 -5.88
C ALA A 11 -9.27 20.00 -6.67
N GLY A 12 -9.17 21.26 -6.29
CA GLY A 12 -8.41 22.30 -7.02
C GLY A 12 -6.91 22.38 -6.73
N GLY A 13 -6.34 21.51 -5.90
CA GLY A 13 -4.94 21.58 -5.48
C GLY A 13 -3.95 21.11 -6.55
N LYS A 14 -2.94 21.94 -6.90
CA LYS A 14 -1.91 21.63 -7.92
C LYS A 14 -0.93 20.48 -7.57
N GLY A 15 -0.98 19.92 -6.37
CA GLY A 15 -0.16 18.74 -5.99
C GLY A 15 1.35 18.95 -5.96
N LEU A 16 1.86 20.19 -5.96
CA LEU A 16 3.28 20.55 -6.08
C LEU A 16 4.21 19.81 -5.10
N ARG A 17 3.74 19.54 -3.88
CA ARG A 17 4.52 18.82 -2.85
C ARG A 17 4.74 17.33 -3.14
N ALA A 18 3.96 16.75 -4.02
CA ALA A 18 4.06 15.34 -4.39
C ALA A 18 4.97 15.11 -5.60
N GLY A 19 5.53 16.18 -6.21
CA GLY A 19 6.42 16.09 -7.37
C GLY A 19 5.72 15.67 -8.68
N PHE A 20 4.39 15.68 -8.72
CA PHE A 20 3.65 15.38 -9.95
C PHE A 20 3.54 16.62 -10.83
N GLU A 21 3.73 16.44 -12.14
CA GLU A 21 3.49 17.48 -13.15
C GLU A 21 1.99 17.81 -13.33
N LYS A 22 1.12 16.86 -12.96
CA LYS A 22 -0.35 16.97 -13.03
C LYS A 22 -0.98 16.90 -11.65
N ASN A 23 -2.26 17.27 -11.59
CA ASN A 23 -3.05 17.16 -10.35
C ASN A 23 -3.04 15.72 -9.83
N LYS A 24 -2.46 15.54 -8.64
CA LYS A 24 -2.34 14.22 -7.98
C LYS A 24 -3.67 13.49 -7.77
N LEU A 25 -4.79 14.22 -7.73
CA LEU A 25 -6.12 13.64 -7.58
C LEU A 25 -6.60 12.89 -8.83
N LEU A 26 -6.01 13.21 -9.99
CA LEU A 26 -6.27 12.54 -11.26
C LEU A 26 -5.30 11.38 -11.53
N THR A 27 -4.31 11.20 -10.64
CA THR A 27 -3.34 10.09 -10.72
C THR A 27 -4.00 8.77 -10.27
N PRO A 28 -3.69 7.64 -10.93
CA PRO A 28 -4.14 6.33 -10.49
C PRO A 28 -3.56 5.94 -9.12
N LEU A 29 -4.41 5.39 -8.26
CA LEU A 29 -4.07 4.75 -7.00
C LEU A 29 -4.74 3.37 -6.99
N GLN A 30 -3.96 2.29 -7.05
CA GLN A 30 -4.49 0.92 -7.13
C GLN A 30 -5.47 0.71 -8.31
N GLY A 31 -5.13 1.25 -9.49
CA GLY A 31 -5.93 1.09 -10.71
C GLY A 31 -7.10 2.07 -10.87
N GLU A 32 -7.40 2.90 -9.87
CA GLU A 32 -8.47 3.90 -9.93
C GLU A 32 -7.95 5.29 -9.56
N ARG A 33 -8.48 6.36 -10.17
CA ARG A 33 -8.06 7.74 -9.85
C ARG A 33 -8.45 8.11 -8.41
N VAL A 34 -7.55 8.82 -7.72
CA VAL A 34 -7.76 9.24 -6.31
C VAL A 34 -9.09 9.95 -6.13
N LEU A 35 -9.40 10.94 -6.96
CA LEU A 35 -10.65 11.71 -6.85
C LEU A 35 -11.88 10.81 -7.04
N LYS A 36 -11.83 9.84 -7.96
CA LYS A 36 -12.93 8.91 -8.18
C LYS A 36 -13.19 8.05 -6.95
N LYS A 37 -12.13 7.53 -6.31
CA LYS A 37 -12.24 6.82 -5.01
C LYS A 37 -12.88 7.70 -3.94
N THR A 38 -12.46 8.96 -3.85
CA THR A 38 -13.02 9.89 -2.87
C THR A 38 -14.51 10.16 -3.15
N ILE A 39 -14.91 10.41 -4.40
CA ILE A 39 -16.33 10.60 -4.75
C ILE A 39 -17.16 9.35 -4.39
N SER A 40 -16.65 8.15 -4.73
CA SER A 40 -17.34 6.88 -4.43
C SER A 40 -17.58 6.66 -2.94
N ALA A 41 -16.69 7.13 -2.07
CA ALA A 41 -16.84 7.00 -0.62
C ALA A 41 -18.05 7.80 -0.08
N PHE A 42 -18.46 8.88 -0.77
CA PHE A 42 -19.61 9.71 -0.41
C PHE A 42 -20.89 9.38 -1.22
N ASP A 43 -20.82 8.52 -2.24
CA ASP A 43 -21.98 8.18 -3.06
C ASP A 43 -22.82 7.06 -2.43
N TYR A 44 -23.50 7.38 -1.34
CA TYR A 44 -24.44 6.47 -0.67
C TYR A 44 -25.64 7.21 -0.04
N SER A 45 -26.56 6.49 0.59
CA SER A 45 -27.88 6.99 0.99
C SER A 45 -27.89 8.09 2.06
N ALA A 46 -26.82 8.29 2.81
CA ALA A 46 -26.74 9.36 3.79
C ALA A 46 -26.35 10.71 3.20
N ILE A 47 -25.79 10.73 1.99
CA ILE A 47 -25.38 11.95 1.28
C ILE A 47 -26.37 12.24 0.15
N ASP A 48 -26.91 13.44 0.11
CA ASP A 48 -27.91 13.87 -0.86
C ASP A 48 -27.28 14.66 -2.01
N GLU A 49 -26.18 15.39 -1.77
CA GLU A 49 -25.47 16.20 -2.77
C GLU A 49 -23.94 16.02 -2.65
N ILE A 50 -23.25 15.97 -3.80
CA ILE A 50 -21.77 15.94 -3.88
C ILE A 50 -21.34 17.11 -4.75
N ILE A 51 -20.65 18.09 -4.18
CA ILE A 51 -20.13 19.26 -4.89
C ILE A 51 -18.62 19.10 -5.04
N VAL A 52 -18.13 18.92 -6.25
CA VAL A 52 -16.71 18.78 -6.53
C VAL A 52 -16.14 20.12 -7.00
N VAL A 53 -15.19 20.66 -6.25
CA VAL A 53 -14.58 21.96 -6.55
C VAL A 53 -13.26 21.73 -7.30
N ALA A 54 -13.25 21.98 -8.60
CA ALA A 54 -12.12 21.74 -9.49
C ALA A 54 -11.32 23.02 -9.79
N SER A 55 -10.03 22.86 -10.11
CA SER A 55 -9.24 23.96 -10.71
C SER A 55 -9.73 24.22 -12.15
N LYS A 56 -9.42 25.40 -12.67
CA LYS A 56 -9.74 25.76 -14.07
C LYS A 56 -9.08 24.78 -15.06
N ASP A 57 -7.85 24.38 -14.77
CA ASP A 57 -7.07 23.50 -15.65
C ASP A 57 -7.62 22.07 -15.70
N ASP A 58 -8.21 21.58 -14.59
CA ASP A 58 -8.69 20.21 -14.45
C ASP A 58 -10.21 20.07 -14.62
N TYR A 59 -10.94 21.18 -14.82
CA TYR A 59 -12.40 21.23 -14.77
C TYR A 59 -13.07 20.21 -15.70
N ASN A 60 -12.66 20.17 -16.96
CA ASN A 60 -13.27 19.26 -17.94
C ASN A 60 -13.03 17.79 -17.58
N GLU A 61 -11.83 17.45 -17.10
CA GLU A 61 -11.49 16.09 -16.70
C GLU A 61 -12.25 15.66 -15.43
N VAL A 62 -12.43 16.58 -14.49
CA VAL A 62 -13.24 16.35 -13.29
C VAL A 62 -14.72 16.18 -13.65
N CYS A 63 -15.25 16.97 -14.57
CA CYS A 63 -16.62 16.78 -15.06
C CYS A 63 -16.83 15.38 -15.65
N GLN A 64 -15.89 14.88 -16.46
CA GLN A 64 -15.96 13.52 -17.02
C GLN A 64 -15.93 12.45 -15.92
N LEU A 65 -15.14 12.63 -14.87
CA LEU A 65 -15.12 11.73 -13.73
C LEU A 65 -16.44 11.71 -12.95
N CYS A 66 -17.16 12.81 -12.93
CA CYS A 66 -18.43 12.94 -12.19
C CYS A 66 -19.64 12.37 -12.93
N ILE A 67 -19.57 12.12 -14.23
CA ILE A 67 -20.70 11.62 -15.04
C ILE A 67 -21.42 10.41 -14.41
N PRO A 68 -20.74 9.39 -13.86
CA PRO A 68 -21.43 8.23 -13.27
C PRO A 68 -22.20 8.53 -11.98
N TYR A 69 -21.96 9.66 -11.35
CA TYR A 69 -22.48 10.00 -10.02
C TYR A 69 -23.61 11.02 -10.15
N GLN A 70 -24.86 10.56 -10.09
CA GLN A 70 -26.06 11.42 -10.29
C GLN A 70 -26.17 12.58 -9.30
N LYS A 71 -25.60 12.43 -8.10
CA LYS A 71 -25.59 13.46 -7.04
C LYS A 71 -24.47 14.47 -7.19
N ALA A 72 -23.50 14.22 -8.11
CA ALA A 72 -22.31 15.03 -8.24
C ALA A 72 -22.54 16.23 -9.18
N LYS A 73 -22.14 17.40 -8.70
CA LYS A 73 -22.06 18.65 -9.45
C LYS A 73 -20.64 19.19 -9.36
N VAL A 74 -20.15 19.80 -10.44
CA VAL A 74 -18.79 20.38 -10.48
C VAL A 74 -18.88 21.88 -10.53
N THR A 75 -18.04 22.56 -9.72
CA THR A 75 -17.87 24.02 -9.76
C THR A 75 -16.41 24.39 -9.80
N LEU A 76 -16.12 25.62 -10.24
CA LEU A 76 -14.76 26.15 -10.26
C LEU A 76 -14.32 26.62 -8.87
N GLY A 77 -13.09 26.28 -8.49
CA GLY A 77 -12.45 26.80 -7.30
C GLY A 77 -12.01 28.27 -7.46
N GLY A 78 -11.55 28.83 -6.37
CA GLY A 78 -10.97 30.19 -6.31
C GLY A 78 -9.44 30.17 -6.24
N ALA A 79 -8.87 31.34 -5.96
CA ALA A 79 -7.42 31.51 -5.85
C ALA A 79 -6.82 30.83 -4.60
N THR A 80 -7.61 30.68 -3.54
CA THR A 80 -7.21 30.04 -2.27
C THR A 80 -8.09 28.83 -1.98
N ARG A 81 -7.67 27.98 -1.00
CA ARG A 81 -8.49 26.88 -0.50
C ARG A 81 -9.81 27.39 0.06
N SER A 82 -9.76 28.44 0.90
CA SER A 82 -10.95 29.02 1.52
C SER A 82 -11.94 29.52 0.47
N GLN A 83 -11.47 30.24 -0.56
CA GLN A 83 -12.33 30.71 -1.64
C GLN A 83 -12.91 29.54 -2.48
N SER A 84 -12.14 28.47 -2.67
CA SER A 84 -12.62 27.26 -3.35
C SER A 84 -13.74 26.60 -2.56
N VAL A 85 -13.61 26.48 -1.25
CA VAL A 85 -14.66 25.96 -0.36
C VAL A 85 -15.90 26.85 -0.44
N TYR A 86 -15.74 28.18 -0.34
CA TYR A 86 -16.85 29.12 -0.42
C TYR A 86 -17.62 28.97 -1.75
N ASN A 87 -16.92 28.88 -2.88
CA ASN A 87 -17.56 28.64 -4.18
C ASN A 87 -18.36 27.31 -4.19
N GLY A 88 -17.82 26.26 -3.57
CA GLY A 88 -18.52 24.98 -3.40
C GLY A 88 -19.78 25.13 -2.55
N LEU A 89 -19.69 25.86 -1.42
CA LEU A 89 -20.79 26.13 -0.51
C LEU A 89 -21.96 26.87 -1.19
N GLN A 90 -21.72 27.72 -2.18
CA GLN A 90 -22.77 28.40 -2.94
C GLN A 90 -23.64 27.44 -3.76
N MET A 91 -23.15 26.24 -4.06
CA MET A 91 -23.89 25.20 -4.78
C MET A 91 -24.68 24.26 -3.88
N VAL A 92 -24.44 24.29 -2.56
CA VAL A 92 -25.08 23.40 -1.59
C VAL A 92 -26.49 23.88 -1.28
N THR A 93 -27.47 22.97 -1.30
CA THR A 93 -28.84 23.25 -0.85
C THR A 93 -29.20 22.50 0.43
N ALA A 94 -28.41 21.52 0.82
CA ALA A 94 -28.61 20.70 2.02
C ALA A 94 -28.40 21.49 3.31
N GLU A 95 -29.08 21.07 4.40
CA GLU A 95 -28.98 21.68 5.74
C GLU A 95 -27.61 21.47 6.40
N ILE A 96 -27.01 20.29 6.19
CA ILE A 96 -25.70 19.92 6.72
C ILE A 96 -24.73 19.84 5.55
N VAL A 97 -23.52 20.37 5.71
CA VAL A 97 -22.44 20.23 4.75
C VAL A 97 -21.19 19.63 5.40
N LEU A 98 -20.59 18.70 4.71
CA LEU A 98 -19.27 18.14 5.02
C LEU A 98 -18.25 18.75 4.06
N ILE A 99 -17.15 19.28 4.55
CA ILE A 99 -16.04 19.76 3.71
C ILE A 99 -14.95 18.71 3.79
N HIS A 100 -14.52 18.19 2.63
CA HIS A 100 -13.57 17.08 2.58
C HIS A 100 -12.47 17.29 1.54
N ASP A 101 -11.24 16.94 1.92
CA ASP A 101 -10.10 16.95 1.00
C ASP A 101 -10.23 15.83 -0.04
N GLY A 102 -10.26 16.16 -1.32
CA GLY A 102 -10.24 15.17 -2.41
C GLY A 102 -9.03 14.21 -2.37
N ALA A 103 -8.00 14.58 -1.62
CA ALA A 103 -6.79 13.78 -1.39
C ALA A 103 -6.89 12.77 -0.24
N ARG A 104 -8.06 12.53 0.35
CA ARG A 104 -8.29 11.50 1.38
C ARG A 104 -9.25 10.41 0.89
N PRO A 105 -8.81 9.54 -0.03
CA PRO A 105 -9.67 8.54 -0.66
C PRO A 105 -10.05 7.36 0.25
N PHE A 106 -9.48 7.27 1.45
CA PHE A 106 -9.69 6.17 2.39
C PHE A 106 -10.64 6.53 3.53
N VAL A 107 -11.41 7.61 3.38
CA VAL A 107 -12.45 7.95 4.36
C VAL A 107 -13.51 6.84 4.42
N SER A 108 -13.78 6.31 5.61
CA SER A 108 -14.79 5.27 5.81
C SER A 108 -16.19 5.86 6.03
N ARG A 109 -17.22 5.05 5.80
CA ARG A 109 -18.62 5.43 6.12
C ARG A 109 -18.78 5.78 7.59
N GLU A 110 -18.12 5.05 8.48
CA GLU A 110 -18.15 5.30 9.92
C GLU A 110 -17.66 6.72 10.24
N ILE A 111 -16.55 7.17 9.65
CA ILE A 111 -16.02 8.53 9.84
C ILE A 111 -17.03 9.57 9.35
N ILE A 112 -17.64 9.33 8.18
CA ILE A 112 -18.65 10.25 7.60
C ILE A 112 -19.87 10.33 8.51
N GLU A 113 -20.40 9.20 8.97
CA GLU A 113 -21.58 9.13 9.84
C GLU A 113 -21.30 9.74 11.22
N ASN A 114 -20.14 9.49 11.80
CA ASN A 114 -19.71 10.13 13.05
C ASN A 114 -19.66 11.66 12.92
N CYS A 115 -19.15 12.16 11.80
CA CYS A 115 -19.12 13.59 11.52
C CYS A 115 -20.53 14.17 11.39
N ILE A 116 -21.43 13.54 10.64
CA ILE A 116 -22.84 13.95 10.50
C ILE A 116 -23.56 13.95 11.87
N GLN A 117 -23.34 12.89 12.65
CA GLN A 117 -23.97 12.79 13.98
C GLN A 117 -23.46 13.86 14.95
N SER A 118 -22.16 14.21 14.87
CA SER A 118 -21.58 15.31 15.65
C SER A 118 -22.22 16.65 15.28
N VAL A 119 -22.44 16.93 13.98
CA VAL A 119 -23.14 18.15 13.56
C VAL A 119 -24.56 18.22 14.14
N LYS A 120 -25.31 17.10 14.08
CA LYS A 120 -26.68 17.04 14.62
C LYS A 120 -26.74 17.30 16.12
N ASN A 121 -25.75 16.81 16.87
CA ASN A 121 -25.73 16.90 18.32
C ASN A 121 -25.16 18.24 18.83
N TYR A 122 -24.17 18.81 18.12
CA TYR A 122 -23.36 19.89 18.65
C TYR A 122 -23.21 21.07 17.68
N GLY A 123 -23.78 21.03 16.48
CA GLY A 123 -23.68 22.08 15.48
C GLY A 123 -22.43 22.00 14.60
N SER A 124 -21.48 21.14 14.94
CA SER A 124 -20.26 20.91 14.15
C SER A 124 -19.67 19.54 14.44
N GLY A 125 -18.82 19.04 13.50
CA GLY A 125 -18.12 17.78 13.65
C GLY A 125 -16.77 17.81 12.93
N ILE A 126 -15.66 17.88 13.69
CA ILE A 126 -14.30 17.95 13.14
C ILE A 126 -13.61 16.62 13.36
N CYS A 127 -13.43 15.86 12.30
CA CYS A 127 -12.71 14.58 12.38
C CYS A 127 -11.27 14.81 12.83
N SER A 128 -10.84 14.05 13.82
CA SER A 128 -9.51 14.18 14.40
C SER A 128 -8.99 12.88 14.97
N ILE A 129 -7.66 12.78 15.11
CA ILE A 129 -6.97 11.69 15.79
C ILE A 129 -6.00 12.27 16.84
N PRO A 130 -5.74 11.55 17.95
CA PRO A 130 -4.72 11.94 18.92
C PRO A 130 -3.34 12.02 18.27
N VAL A 131 -2.55 13.02 18.65
CA VAL A 131 -1.15 13.15 18.26
C VAL A 131 -0.31 12.11 19.00
N THR A 132 0.49 11.32 18.27
CA THR A 132 1.38 10.30 18.84
C THR A 132 2.82 10.80 19.02
N ASP A 133 3.29 11.65 18.11
CA ASP A 133 4.63 12.19 18.15
C ASP A 133 4.71 13.42 19.09
N THR A 134 5.92 13.71 19.57
CA THR A 134 6.17 14.98 20.25
C THR A 134 6.23 16.12 19.23
N ILE A 135 5.38 17.12 19.39
CA ILE A 135 5.32 18.30 18.53
C ILE A 135 6.00 19.46 19.21
N ALA A 136 6.75 20.24 18.44
CA ALA A 136 7.37 21.48 18.91
C ALA A 136 7.04 22.63 17.97
N THR A 137 6.87 23.84 18.52
CA THR A 137 6.93 25.08 17.74
C THR A 137 8.39 25.47 17.58
N THR A 138 8.75 25.98 16.41
CA THR A 138 10.14 26.33 16.10
C THR A 138 10.23 27.74 15.50
N ALA A 139 11.36 28.43 15.77
CA ALA A 139 11.77 29.66 15.06
C ALA A 139 13.28 29.60 14.87
N ASP A 140 13.77 30.03 13.71
CA ASP A 140 15.19 30.07 13.33
C ASP A 140 15.96 28.76 13.61
N GLY A 141 15.30 27.62 13.34
CA GLY A 141 15.88 26.28 13.55
C GLY A 141 15.98 25.83 15.02
N LYS A 142 15.41 26.59 15.96
CA LYS A 142 15.42 26.30 17.40
C LYS A 142 14.00 25.94 17.88
N ILE A 143 13.92 25.03 18.87
CA ILE A 143 12.66 24.72 19.55
C ILE A 143 12.31 25.90 20.47
N ILE A 144 11.09 26.43 20.34
CA ILE A 144 10.53 27.48 21.20
C ILE A 144 9.67 26.89 22.31
N THR A 145 8.72 25.99 21.94
CA THR A 145 7.86 25.32 22.93
C THR A 145 7.61 23.88 22.52
N VAL A 146 7.33 23.03 23.51
CA VAL A 146 6.86 21.65 23.33
C VAL A 146 5.54 21.55 24.07
N PRO A 147 4.39 21.67 23.37
CA PRO A 147 3.08 21.59 24.00
C PRO A 147 2.79 20.16 24.52
N ASP A 148 1.91 20.06 25.52
CA ASP A 148 1.46 18.75 26.01
C ASP A 148 0.63 18.05 24.93
N ARG A 149 1.17 16.96 24.38
CA ARG A 149 0.51 16.18 23.30
C ARG A 149 -0.85 15.61 23.71
N LYS A 150 -1.13 15.46 25.03
CA LYS A 150 -2.44 15.00 25.50
C LYS A 150 -3.57 15.99 25.19
N GLN A 151 -3.22 17.24 24.99
CA GLN A 151 -4.15 18.32 24.63
C GLN A 151 -4.15 18.60 23.11
N MET A 152 -3.44 17.80 22.31
CA MET A 152 -3.28 18.02 20.89
C MET A 152 -3.93 16.91 20.06
N VAL A 153 -4.59 17.33 19.00
CA VAL A 153 -5.15 16.42 17.99
C VAL A 153 -4.67 16.80 16.61
N SER A 154 -4.51 15.81 15.75
CA SER A 154 -4.32 16.05 14.31
C SER A 154 -5.69 16.12 13.65
N ILE A 155 -6.01 17.30 13.10
CA ILE A 155 -7.28 17.52 12.42
C ILE A 155 -7.26 16.86 11.05
N GLN A 156 -8.36 16.18 10.75
CA GLN A 156 -8.62 15.54 9.47
C GLN A 156 -9.86 16.17 8.80
N THR A 157 -10.24 15.63 7.66
CA THR A 157 -11.53 15.85 7.04
C THR A 157 -12.25 14.50 6.86
N PRO A 158 -13.61 14.45 6.86
CA PRO A 158 -14.54 15.57 6.72
C PRO A 158 -14.59 16.47 7.94
N GLN A 159 -14.93 17.75 7.69
CA GLN A 159 -15.31 18.74 8.68
C GLN A 159 -16.77 19.11 8.40
N GLY A 160 -17.64 18.87 9.35
CA GLY A 160 -19.08 19.01 9.20
C GLY A 160 -19.65 20.21 9.95
N PHE A 161 -20.63 20.88 9.32
CA PHE A 161 -21.28 22.06 9.87
C PHE A 161 -22.73 22.15 9.40
N TYR A 162 -23.56 22.92 10.07
CA TYR A 162 -24.76 23.48 9.46
C TYR A 162 -24.35 24.43 8.34
N THR A 163 -24.95 24.29 7.16
CA THR A 163 -24.55 25.00 5.95
C THR A 163 -24.62 26.52 6.12
N GLU A 164 -25.65 27.03 6.79
CA GLU A 164 -25.79 28.47 7.05
C GLU A 164 -24.67 29.01 7.93
N ASN A 165 -24.23 28.27 8.96
CA ASN A 165 -23.20 28.73 9.88
C ASN A 165 -21.83 28.83 9.22
N ILE A 166 -21.44 27.83 8.44
CA ILE A 166 -20.14 27.87 7.76
C ILE A 166 -20.14 28.89 6.60
N ARG A 167 -21.27 29.10 5.92
CA ARG A 167 -21.40 30.18 4.94
C ARG A 167 -21.21 31.54 5.60
N PHE A 168 -21.90 31.80 6.71
CA PHE A 168 -21.77 33.02 7.49
C PHE A 168 -20.29 33.26 7.89
N ALA A 169 -19.58 32.22 8.34
CA ALA A 169 -18.16 32.34 8.68
C ALA A 169 -17.30 32.79 7.48
N HIS A 170 -17.53 32.19 6.30
CA HIS A 170 -16.83 32.56 5.07
C HIS A 170 -17.16 33.99 4.61
N GLU A 171 -18.41 34.42 4.70
CA GLU A 171 -18.85 35.76 4.35
C GLU A 171 -18.17 36.80 5.25
N ARG A 172 -18.17 36.56 6.57
CA ARG A 172 -17.48 37.43 7.52
C ARG A 172 -15.98 37.52 7.28
N ALA A 173 -15.35 36.42 6.95
CA ALA A 173 -13.93 36.42 6.62
C ALA A 173 -13.62 37.28 5.38
N LEU A 174 -14.47 37.15 4.34
CA LEU A 174 -14.35 37.93 3.11
C LEU A 174 -14.55 39.43 3.39
N GLU A 175 -15.59 39.81 4.15
CA GLU A 175 -15.85 41.20 4.57
C GLU A 175 -14.67 41.80 5.34
N ASN A 176 -13.99 41.03 6.17
CA ASN A 176 -12.83 41.47 6.93
C ASN A 176 -11.50 41.37 6.17
N GLY A 177 -11.49 40.90 4.91
CA GLY A 177 -10.28 40.71 4.12
C GLY A 177 -9.40 39.56 4.64
N GLU A 178 -9.92 38.67 5.50
CA GLU A 178 -9.21 37.53 6.06
C GLU A 178 -9.39 36.32 5.12
N THR A 179 -8.36 35.96 4.37
CA THR A 179 -8.43 34.90 3.35
C THR A 179 -7.51 33.70 3.62
N ASP A 180 -6.68 33.76 4.66
CA ASP A 180 -5.63 32.78 4.95
C ASP A 180 -6.01 31.86 6.12
N PHE A 181 -7.06 31.07 5.92
CA PHE A 181 -7.42 29.99 6.85
C PHE A 181 -6.87 28.65 6.33
N THR A 182 -6.19 27.93 7.21
CA THR A 182 -5.59 26.64 6.89
C THR A 182 -6.64 25.54 6.69
N ASP A 183 -7.79 25.67 7.39
CA ASP A 183 -8.93 24.74 7.32
C ASP A 183 -10.24 25.44 7.75
N ASP A 184 -11.36 24.71 7.62
CA ASP A 184 -12.68 25.27 7.90
C ASP A 184 -13.00 25.26 9.41
N SER A 185 -12.32 24.42 10.19
CA SER A 185 -12.48 24.44 11.67
C SER A 185 -11.91 25.71 12.30
N SER A 186 -10.78 26.21 11.78
CA SER A 186 -10.18 27.46 12.24
C SER A 186 -11.04 28.69 11.89
N LEU A 187 -11.64 28.65 10.70
CA LEU A 187 -12.60 29.67 10.27
C LEU A 187 -13.86 29.67 11.15
N PHE A 188 -14.43 28.48 11.40
CA PHE A 188 -15.61 28.33 12.27
C PHE A 188 -15.31 28.78 13.71
N LEU A 189 -14.13 28.44 14.25
CA LEU A 189 -13.68 28.89 15.58
C LEU A 189 -13.63 30.42 15.67
N ARG A 190 -13.21 31.08 14.61
CA ARG A 190 -13.07 32.54 14.55
C ARG A 190 -14.41 33.26 14.59
N TYR A 191 -15.44 32.76 13.88
CA TYR A 191 -16.67 33.49 13.63
C TYR A 191 -17.95 32.87 14.22
N CYS A 192 -17.93 31.56 14.54
CA CYS A 192 -19.13 30.85 15.03
C CYS A 192 -18.97 30.27 16.42
N GLY A 193 -17.75 30.18 16.94
CA GLY A 193 -17.47 29.59 18.25
C GLY A 193 -16.69 28.28 18.18
N GLN A 194 -16.61 27.58 19.31
CA GLN A 194 -15.76 26.38 19.44
C GLN A 194 -16.39 25.18 18.70
N PRO A 195 -15.72 24.61 17.66
CA PRO A 195 -16.22 23.43 16.99
C PRO A 195 -15.99 22.15 17.82
N HIS A 196 -16.90 21.19 17.69
CA HIS A 196 -16.80 19.89 18.33
C HIS A 196 -15.94 18.91 17.53
N LEU A 197 -15.11 18.12 18.24
CA LEU A 197 -14.32 17.05 17.64
C LEU A 197 -15.16 15.78 17.52
N CYS A 198 -14.93 15.01 16.47
CA CYS A 198 -15.42 13.65 16.30
C CYS A 198 -14.29 12.70 15.91
N ALA A 199 -14.51 11.39 16.06
CA ALA A 199 -13.50 10.39 15.79
C ALA A 199 -13.14 10.32 14.31
N GLY A 200 -11.85 10.52 14.00
CA GLY A 200 -11.22 10.17 12.73
C GLY A 200 -10.55 8.80 12.79
N ALA A 201 -9.74 8.47 11.79
CA ALA A 201 -8.96 7.23 11.78
C ALA A 201 -7.58 7.45 11.19
N ARG A 202 -6.61 6.60 11.60
CA ARG A 202 -5.24 6.66 11.06
C ARG A 202 -5.19 6.37 9.58
N ASP A 203 -6.06 5.48 9.10
CA ASP A 203 -6.14 5.10 7.69
C ASP A 203 -6.74 6.19 6.79
N ASN A 204 -7.42 7.20 7.38
CA ASN A 204 -7.92 8.36 6.66
C ASN A 204 -6.78 9.35 6.34
N ILE A 205 -5.73 8.84 5.68
CA ILE A 205 -4.54 9.61 5.33
C ILE A 205 -4.83 10.63 4.24
N LYS A 206 -4.09 11.74 4.27
CA LYS A 206 -4.05 12.71 3.18
C LYS A 206 -2.88 12.39 2.27
N LEU A 207 -3.15 11.93 1.06
CA LEU A 207 -2.12 11.68 0.05
C LEU A 207 -1.39 12.99 -0.28
N THR A 208 -0.16 13.15 0.18
CA THR A 208 0.59 14.41 0.11
C THR A 208 1.92 14.26 -0.61
N TYR A 209 2.60 13.13 -0.42
CA TYR A 209 3.92 12.82 -0.97
C TYR A 209 3.85 11.69 -2.00
N ALA A 210 4.86 11.59 -2.87
CA ALA A 210 4.93 10.53 -3.88
C ALA A 210 4.85 9.12 -3.27
N GLN A 211 5.46 8.91 -2.11
CA GLN A 211 5.41 7.64 -1.38
C GLN A 211 4.00 7.20 -0.94
N ASP A 212 3.07 8.15 -0.76
CA ASP A 212 1.68 7.83 -0.40
C ASP A 212 0.93 7.12 -1.54
N PHE A 213 1.46 7.23 -2.77
CA PHE A 213 0.92 6.59 -3.98
C PHE A 213 1.60 5.25 -4.29
N ALA A 214 2.67 4.91 -3.57
CA ALA A 214 3.38 3.65 -3.76
C ALA A 214 2.47 2.49 -3.34
N VAL A 215 2.00 1.74 -4.31
CA VAL A 215 1.30 0.49 -4.06
C VAL A 215 2.35 -0.56 -3.72
N LYS A 216 2.38 -1.02 -2.48
CA LYS A 216 3.15 -2.22 -2.14
C LYS A 216 2.46 -3.41 -2.81
N THR A 217 2.91 -3.79 -3.98
CA THR A 217 2.44 -5.00 -4.65
C THR A 217 3.32 -6.17 -4.22
N SER A 218 2.71 -7.19 -3.64
CA SER A 218 3.35 -8.49 -3.52
C SER A 218 3.15 -9.26 -4.82
N ARG A 219 4.22 -9.88 -5.31
CA ARG A 219 4.20 -10.81 -6.45
C ARG A 219 4.56 -12.19 -5.96
N CYS A 220 3.97 -13.19 -6.56
CA CYS A 220 4.23 -14.57 -6.20
C CYS A 220 4.78 -15.33 -7.40
N GLY A 221 5.76 -16.17 -7.15
CA GLY A 221 6.28 -17.09 -8.14
C GLY A 221 6.31 -18.52 -7.61
N PHE A 222 6.30 -19.45 -8.53
CA PHE A 222 6.32 -20.88 -8.26
C PHE A 222 7.39 -21.55 -9.14
N GLY A 223 8.15 -22.47 -8.57
CA GLY A 223 9.15 -23.26 -9.24
C GLY A 223 9.09 -24.71 -8.77
N VAL A 224 9.38 -25.61 -9.69
CA VAL A 224 9.45 -27.06 -9.42
C VAL A 224 10.69 -27.62 -10.12
N ASP A 225 11.47 -28.40 -9.39
CA ASP A 225 12.56 -29.15 -9.98
C ASP A 225 12.62 -30.58 -9.43
N THR A 226 13.12 -31.50 -10.25
CA THR A 226 13.19 -32.93 -9.93
C THR A 226 14.52 -33.49 -10.39
N HIS A 227 15.29 -34.08 -9.47
CA HIS A 227 16.52 -34.77 -9.79
C HIS A 227 16.42 -36.25 -9.46
N ALA A 228 16.87 -37.07 -10.40
CA ALA A 228 16.97 -38.52 -10.19
C ALA A 228 18.23 -38.84 -9.35
N PHE A 229 18.14 -39.89 -8.53
CA PHE A 229 19.33 -40.48 -7.92
C PHE A 229 20.19 -41.19 -8.98
N GLY A 230 21.49 -40.96 -8.85
CA GLY A 230 22.49 -41.50 -9.79
C GLY A 230 23.50 -42.44 -9.18
N LYS A 231 24.79 -42.21 -9.46
CA LYS A 231 25.89 -43.02 -8.96
C LYS A 231 26.04 -42.94 -7.44
N PRO A 232 26.63 -43.96 -6.79
CA PRO A 232 26.98 -43.92 -5.38
C PRO A 232 27.79 -42.63 -5.06
N GLN A 233 27.35 -41.95 -4.01
CA GLN A 233 27.97 -40.73 -3.50
C GLN A 233 27.65 -40.61 -2.01
N ASP A 234 28.57 -40.05 -1.22
CA ASP A 234 28.43 -40.02 0.24
C ASP A 234 27.42 -38.97 0.75
N TYR A 235 26.98 -38.03 -0.13
CA TYR A 235 26.05 -36.97 0.25
C TYR A 235 25.28 -36.42 -0.98
N ILE A 236 24.16 -35.76 -0.69
CA ILE A 236 23.48 -34.84 -1.61
C ILE A 236 23.57 -33.41 -1.06
N LEU A 237 23.34 -32.41 -1.93
CA LEU A 237 23.22 -31.01 -1.53
C LEU A 237 21.78 -30.55 -1.56
N LEU A 238 21.32 -29.91 -0.48
CA LEU A 238 20.04 -29.19 -0.42
C LEU A 238 20.25 -27.87 0.34
N ALA A 239 19.96 -26.74 -0.30
CA ALA A 239 20.24 -25.40 0.22
C ALA A 239 21.69 -25.21 0.70
N GLY A 240 22.66 -25.79 -0.05
CA GLY A 240 24.08 -25.77 0.29
C GLY A 240 24.49 -26.66 1.48
N VAL A 241 23.54 -27.44 2.05
CA VAL A 241 23.81 -28.35 3.15
C VAL A 241 24.16 -29.73 2.61
N LYS A 242 25.28 -30.30 3.05
CA LYS A 242 25.66 -31.68 2.75
C LYS A 242 24.87 -32.65 3.62
N ILE A 243 24.04 -33.46 2.99
CA ILE A 243 23.17 -34.45 3.67
C ILE A 243 23.65 -35.84 3.28
N PRO A 244 24.05 -36.69 4.23
CA PRO A 244 24.53 -38.05 3.96
C PRO A 244 23.52 -38.84 3.14
N SER A 245 23.99 -39.46 2.05
CA SER A 245 23.17 -40.23 1.12
C SER A 245 24.02 -41.32 0.49
N ALA A 246 23.40 -42.48 0.17
CA ALA A 246 24.06 -43.58 -0.53
C ALA A 246 24.19 -43.32 -2.05
N SER A 247 23.50 -42.32 -2.56
CA SER A 247 23.51 -41.93 -3.99
C SER A 247 23.46 -40.44 -4.13
N GLY A 248 24.19 -39.87 -5.10
CA GLY A 248 24.11 -38.48 -5.47
C GLY A 248 22.94 -38.21 -6.41
N LEU A 249 22.63 -36.93 -6.60
CA LEU A 249 21.63 -36.49 -7.57
C LEU A 249 22.28 -36.24 -8.94
N ILE A 250 21.60 -36.66 -10.00
CA ILE A 250 22.06 -36.44 -11.39
C ILE A 250 21.75 -34.99 -11.77
N ALA A 251 22.77 -34.19 -12.06
CA ALA A 251 22.64 -32.81 -12.49
C ALA A 251 23.85 -32.36 -13.33
N HIS A 252 23.70 -31.23 -14.01
CA HIS A 252 24.81 -30.55 -14.71
C HIS A 252 25.59 -29.61 -13.75
N SER A 253 24.94 -29.13 -12.67
CA SER A 253 25.51 -28.32 -11.60
C SER A 253 25.98 -29.17 -10.42
N ASP A 254 26.02 -28.63 -9.21
CA ASP A 254 26.28 -29.32 -7.95
C ASP A 254 25.12 -30.22 -7.48
N GLY A 255 23.97 -30.20 -8.20
CA GLY A 255 22.81 -31.04 -7.95
C GLY A 255 21.90 -30.56 -6.85
N ASP A 256 21.97 -29.32 -6.41
CA ASP A 256 21.08 -28.75 -5.40
C ASP A 256 19.69 -28.43 -5.99
N VAL A 257 18.86 -29.47 -6.08
CA VAL A 257 17.50 -29.40 -6.63
C VAL A 257 16.61 -28.39 -5.87
N LEU A 258 16.89 -28.14 -4.59
CA LEU A 258 16.14 -27.16 -3.81
C LEU A 258 16.44 -25.73 -4.28
N ILE A 259 17.70 -25.40 -4.50
CA ILE A 259 18.10 -24.07 -5.00
C ILE A 259 17.60 -23.85 -6.42
N HIS A 260 17.60 -24.88 -7.27
CA HIS A 260 17.05 -24.77 -8.64
C HIS A 260 15.56 -24.43 -8.63
N ALA A 261 14.74 -25.18 -7.87
CA ALA A 261 13.32 -24.87 -7.72
C ALA A 261 13.08 -23.47 -7.14
N LEU A 262 13.90 -23.05 -6.17
CA LEU A 262 13.81 -21.72 -5.58
C LEU A 262 14.17 -20.62 -6.58
N MET A 263 15.23 -20.79 -7.38
CA MET A 263 15.61 -19.81 -8.42
C MET A 263 14.48 -19.62 -9.43
N ASP A 264 13.83 -20.69 -9.88
CA ASP A 264 12.69 -20.60 -10.79
C ASP A 264 11.49 -19.92 -10.14
N ALA A 265 11.21 -20.18 -8.88
CA ALA A 265 10.16 -19.47 -8.15
C ALA A 265 10.42 -17.97 -8.08
N LEU A 266 11.66 -17.58 -7.78
CA LEU A 266 12.05 -16.18 -7.69
C LEU A 266 11.96 -15.47 -9.05
N LEU A 267 12.49 -16.08 -10.10
CA LEU A 267 12.45 -15.57 -11.48
C LEU A 267 11.00 -15.44 -11.97
N SER A 268 10.18 -16.47 -11.77
CA SER A 268 8.76 -16.47 -12.11
C SER A 268 7.99 -15.33 -11.40
N GLY A 269 8.24 -15.13 -10.11
CA GLY A 269 7.65 -14.02 -9.34
C GLY A 269 8.04 -12.63 -9.87
N ALA A 270 9.24 -12.49 -10.38
CA ALA A 270 9.71 -11.27 -11.01
C ALA A 270 9.23 -11.09 -12.48
N GLY A 271 8.53 -12.08 -13.05
CA GLY A 271 8.11 -12.08 -14.45
C GLY A 271 9.30 -12.29 -15.42
N LEU A 272 10.31 -13.01 -14.97
CA LEU A 272 11.50 -13.38 -15.73
C LEU A 272 11.38 -14.81 -16.25
N ARG A 273 12.33 -15.21 -17.14
CA ARG A 273 12.41 -16.57 -17.66
C ARG A 273 13.08 -17.49 -16.63
N ASP A 274 13.00 -18.79 -16.87
CA ASP A 274 13.54 -19.89 -16.08
C ASP A 274 15.08 -19.92 -15.99
N ILE A 275 15.61 -20.74 -15.07
CA ILE A 275 17.06 -20.89 -14.88
C ILE A 275 17.76 -21.41 -16.11
N GLY A 276 17.13 -22.25 -16.94
CA GLY A 276 17.70 -22.78 -18.19
C GLY A 276 17.97 -21.68 -19.22
N PHE A 277 17.27 -20.55 -19.18
CA PHE A 277 17.56 -19.39 -20.00
C PHE A 277 18.79 -18.63 -19.51
N TYR A 278 18.92 -18.42 -18.19
CA TYR A 278 20.03 -17.65 -17.61
C TYR A 278 21.32 -18.46 -17.46
N PHE A 279 21.20 -19.77 -17.24
CA PHE A 279 22.30 -20.70 -16.97
C PHE A 279 22.15 -21.95 -17.84
N PRO A 280 22.25 -21.85 -19.18
CA PRO A 280 22.01 -22.97 -20.07
C PRO A 280 23.07 -24.08 -19.90
N ASP A 281 22.63 -25.31 -19.87
CA ASP A 281 23.49 -26.51 -19.76
C ASP A 281 24.55 -26.62 -20.89
N SER A 282 24.29 -25.98 -22.04
CA SER A 282 25.20 -25.92 -23.15
C SER A 282 26.44 -25.04 -22.92
N ASN A 283 26.40 -24.17 -21.88
CA ASN A 283 27.53 -23.31 -21.54
C ASN A 283 28.45 -24.02 -20.52
N ALA A 284 29.68 -24.29 -20.93
CA ALA A 284 30.70 -24.96 -20.11
C ALA A 284 31.04 -24.20 -18.80
N GLU A 285 30.74 -22.91 -18.71
CA GLU A 285 30.94 -22.08 -17.52
C GLU A 285 30.10 -22.58 -16.32
N PHE A 286 28.93 -23.14 -16.60
CA PHE A 286 27.99 -23.56 -15.54
C PHE A 286 28.12 -25.05 -15.18
N LYS A 287 29.02 -25.79 -15.84
CA LYS A 287 29.25 -27.19 -15.53
C LYS A 287 29.85 -27.36 -14.12
N GLY A 288 29.14 -28.00 -13.22
CA GLY A 288 29.54 -28.17 -11.84
C GLY A 288 29.45 -26.87 -11.00
N ALA A 289 28.73 -25.84 -11.49
CA ALA A 289 28.58 -24.58 -10.80
C ALA A 289 27.91 -24.75 -9.43
N ASN A 290 28.30 -23.94 -8.47
CA ASN A 290 27.70 -23.88 -7.13
C ASN A 290 26.33 -23.18 -7.22
N SER A 291 25.25 -23.90 -6.92
CA SER A 291 23.89 -23.38 -7.02
C SER A 291 23.62 -22.20 -6.08
N MET A 292 24.32 -22.10 -4.93
CA MET A 292 24.21 -20.93 -4.05
C MET A 292 24.82 -19.66 -4.67
N GLU A 293 25.85 -19.79 -5.52
CA GLU A 293 26.41 -18.66 -6.27
C GLU A 293 25.47 -18.25 -7.42
N LEU A 294 24.86 -19.23 -8.10
CA LEU A 294 23.84 -18.95 -9.12
C LEU A 294 22.63 -18.23 -8.53
N LEU A 295 22.21 -18.60 -7.31
CA LEU A 295 21.16 -17.91 -6.58
C LEU A 295 21.49 -16.42 -6.37
N GLN A 296 22.74 -16.06 -6.06
CA GLN A 296 23.13 -14.64 -5.93
C GLN A 296 22.97 -13.88 -7.26
N LYS A 297 23.27 -14.52 -8.41
CA LYS A 297 23.03 -13.91 -9.73
C LYS A 297 21.53 -13.70 -10.00
N VAL A 298 20.68 -14.67 -9.64
CA VAL A 298 19.22 -14.53 -9.73
C VAL A 298 18.71 -13.37 -8.86
N LEU A 299 19.21 -13.27 -7.63
CA LEU A 299 18.83 -12.16 -6.73
C LEU A 299 19.25 -10.80 -7.30
N ALA A 300 20.36 -10.68 -7.99
CA ALA A 300 20.76 -9.46 -8.67
C ALA A 300 19.76 -9.09 -9.79
N HIS A 301 19.31 -10.05 -10.60
CA HIS A 301 18.28 -9.79 -11.64
C HIS A 301 16.94 -9.35 -11.05
N ILE A 302 16.54 -9.90 -9.91
CA ILE A 302 15.33 -9.50 -9.19
C ILE A 302 15.48 -8.09 -8.64
N ASP A 303 16.65 -7.76 -8.12
CA ASP A 303 17.01 -6.43 -7.61
C ASP A 303 16.94 -5.36 -8.70
N GLU A 304 17.50 -5.63 -9.87
CA GLU A 304 17.43 -4.76 -11.06
C GLU A 304 16.00 -4.50 -11.53
N LYS A 305 15.07 -5.45 -11.27
CA LYS A 305 13.63 -5.29 -11.55
C LYS A 305 12.89 -4.52 -10.46
N GLY A 306 13.57 -4.08 -9.41
CA GLY A 306 12.99 -3.31 -8.30
C GLY A 306 12.24 -4.16 -7.29
N TYR A 307 12.53 -5.46 -7.20
CA TYR A 307 11.91 -6.36 -6.23
C TYR A 307 12.90 -6.81 -5.16
N ALA A 308 12.34 -7.16 -4.00
CA ALA A 308 13.03 -7.84 -2.91
C ALA A 308 12.23 -9.08 -2.49
N VAL A 309 12.92 -10.10 -2.00
CA VAL A 309 12.26 -11.28 -1.44
C VAL A 309 11.55 -10.91 -0.15
N GLU A 310 10.31 -11.36 0.03
CA GLU A 310 9.52 -11.15 1.24
C GLU A 310 9.48 -12.41 2.08
N ASN A 311 9.07 -13.53 1.50
CA ASN A 311 9.14 -14.86 2.12
C ASN A 311 9.27 -15.96 1.07
N ILE A 312 9.63 -17.16 1.51
CA ILE A 312 9.64 -18.36 0.70
C ILE A 312 9.00 -19.53 1.45
N SER A 313 8.40 -20.45 0.68
CA SER A 313 7.89 -21.71 1.21
C SER A 313 8.32 -22.85 0.28
N ILE A 314 8.95 -23.87 0.86
CA ILE A 314 9.56 -24.99 0.12
C ILE A 314 8.96 -26.30 0.63
N ALA A 315 8.52 -27.14 -0.29
CA ALA A 315 8.10 -28.50 -0.01
C ALA A 315 9.04 -29.50 -0.72
N ILE A 316 9.68 -30.36 0.05
CA ILE A 316 10.62 -31.38 -0.44
C ILE A 316 9.91 -32.74 -0.36
N GLN A 317 9.83 -33.43 -1.47
CA GLN A 317 9.32 -34.79 -1.57
C GLN A 317 10.48 -35.75 -1.76
N ALA A 318 10.77 -36.58 -0.73
CA ALA A 318 11.87 -37.55 -0.75
C ALA A 318 11.60 -38.69 0.21
N GLU A 319 11.76 -39.95 -0.24
CA GLU A 319 11.72 -41.12 0.64
C GLU A 319 12.98 -41.22 1.50
N LYS A 320 14.11 -40.93 0.93
CA LYS A 320 15.45 -40.91 1.59
C LYS A 320 16.32 -39.80 0.96
N PRO A 321 17.29 -39.26 1.73
CA PRO A 321 17.57 -39.44 3.14
C PRO A 321 16.54 -38.73 4.05
N ARG A 322 16.56 -39.01 5.37
CA ARG A 322 15.74 -38.27 6.36
C ARG A 322 16.24 -36.84 6.47
N LEU A 323 15.38 -35.86 6.20
CA LEU A 323 15.76 -34.44 6.08
C LEU A 323 15.55 -33.65 7.37
N SER A 324 14.71 -34.12 8.31
CA SER A 324 14.34 -33.39 9.54
C SER A 324 15.54 -32.83 10.33
N PRO A 325 16.68 -33.53 10.47
CA PRO A 325 17.81 -32.99 11.23
C PRO A 325 18.51 -31.79 10.57
N TYR A 326 18.27 -31.56 9.29
CA TYR A 326 18.97 -30.57 8.47
C TYR A 326 18.11 -29.32 8.15
N ILE A 327 16.83 -29.35 8.50
CA ILE A 327 15.87 -28.27 8.16
C ILE A 327 16.35 -26.92 8.67
N GLU A 328 16.74 -26.85 9.95
CA GLU A 328 17.21 -25.60 10.58
C GLU A 328 18.45 -25.01 9.87
N GLN A 329 19.40 -25.88 9.51
CA GLN A 329 20.60 -25.45 8.78
C GLN A 329 20.26 -24.95 7.38
N MET A 330 19.36 -25.61 6.67
CA MET A 330 18.85 -25.16 5.37
C MET A 330 18.14 -23.82 5.48
N GLN A 331 17.26 -23.62 6.48
CA GLN A 331 16.60 -22.35 6.76
C GLN A 331 17.60 -21.21 6.98
N ASN A 332 18.60 -21.45 7.81
CA ASN A 332 19.64 -20.46 8.12
C ASN A 332 20.45 -20.08 6.86
N ASN A 333 20.84 -21.06 6.04
CA ASN A 333 21.55 -20.80 4.78
C ASN A 333 20.72 -19.94 3.82
N LEU A 334 19.44 -20.29 3.65
CA LEU A 334 18.53 -19.54 2.77
C LEU A 334 18.23 -18.13 3.30
N SER A 335 17.95 -18.01 4.60
CA SER A 335 17.73 -16.73 5.26
C SER A 335 18.90 -15.76 5.04
N ASN A 336 20.13 -16.25 5.24
CA ASN A 336 21.35 -15.47 5.02
C ASN A 336 21.53 -15.10 3.53
N ALA A 337 21.34 -16.05 2.62
CA ALA A 337 21.48 -15.81 1.18
C ALA A 337 20.44 -14.80 0.65
N LEU A 338 19.19 -14.90 1.09
CA LEU A 338 18.08 -14.06 0.67
C LEU A 338 17.99 -12.73 1.44
N LYS A 339 18.72 -12.59 2.54
CA LYS A 339 18.71 -11.44 3.46
C LYS A 339 17.29 -11.19 4.04
N ILE A 340 16.59 -12.24 4.43
CA ILE A 340 15.27 -12.20 5.07
C ILE A 340 15.34 -12.84 6.46
N ASP A 341 14.31 -12.57 7.28
CA ASP A 341 14.21 -13.18 8.62
C ASP A 341 14.08 -14.71 8.51
N PRO A 342 14.73 -15.53 9.36
CA PRO A 342 14.58 -16.97 9.34
C PRO A 342 13.13 -17.46 9.42
N THR A 343 12.27 -16.71 10.13
CA THR A 343 10.83 -17.02 10.21
C THR A 343 10.08 -16.84 8.90
N ALA A 344 10.67 -16.13 7.92
CA ALA A 344 10.14 -15.98 6.57
C ALA A 344 10.57 -17.12 5.61
N VAL A 345 11.30 -18.12 6.11
CA VAL A 345 11.75 -19.30 5.34
C VAL A 345 11.02 -20.53 5.83
N GLY A 346 9.96 -20.94 5.13
CA GLY A 346 9.24 -22.18 5.41
C GLY A 346 9.87 -23.35 4.63
N ILE A 347 10.27 -24.44 5.33
CA ILE A 347 10.69 -25.70 4.68
C ILE A 347 9.91 -26.86 5.31
N MET A 348 9.24 -27.63 4.47
CA MET A 348 8.63 -28.92 4.83
C MET A 348 9.26 -30.03 4.02
N ALA A 349 9.37 -31.21 4.59
CA ALA A 349 9.83 -32.42 3.94
C ALA A 349 8.90 -33.58 4.25
N GLY A 350 8.49 -34.33 3.24
CA GLY A 350 7.60 -35.47 3.37
C GLY A 350 7.95 -36.58 2.39
N THR A 351 7.42 -37.77 2.68
CA THR A 351 7.46 -38.92 1.79
C THR A 351 6.28 -38.89 0.79
N ASN A 352 6.34 -39.68 -0.25
CA ASN A 352 5.21 -39.91 -1.17
C ASN A 352 4.43 -41.22 -0.84
N GLU A 353 4.61 -41.76 0.38
CA GLU A 353 3.95 -42.96 0.84
C GLU A 353 4.11 -44.16 -0.12
N GLY A 354 5.29 -44.32 -0.72
CA GLY A 354 5.61 -45.33 -1.68
C GLY A 354 5.04 -45.11 -3.10
N LEU A 355 4.39 -44.00 -3.38
CA LEU A 355 3.75 -43.72 -4.67
C LEU A 355 4.66 -42.99 -5.64
N GLY A 356 4.67 -43.40 -6.88
CA GLY A 356 5.39 -42.79 -7.98
C GLY A 356 6.92 -42.87 -7.84
N TYR A 357 7.65 -42.21 -8.71
CA TYR A 357 9.12 -42.28 -8.76
C TYR A 357 9.81 -41.79 -7.46
N VAL A 358 9.21 -40.81 -6.74
CA VAL A 358 9.72 -40.37 -5.44
C VAL A 358 9.51 -41.48 -4.42
N GLY A 359 8.29 -42.05 -4.35
CA GLY A 359 7.94 -43.14 -3.43
C GLY A 359 8.75 -44.42 -3.71
N GLU A 360 9.15 -44.65 -4.97
CA GLU A 360 10.06 -45.75 -5.35
C GLU A 360 11.53 -45.45 -5.02
N GLY A 361 11.85 -44.25 -4.49
CA GLY A 361 13.20 -43.85 -4.15
C GLY A 361 14.10 -43.55 -5.34
N LYS A 362 13.50 -43.19 -6.50
CA LYS A 362 14.23 -42.93 -7.75
C LYS A 362 14.71 -41.49 -7.88
N GLY A 363 14.23 -40.57 -7.06
CA GLY A 363 14.61 -39.15 -7.11
C GLY A 363 13.96 -38.33 -6.01
N ILE A 364 14.26 -37.02 -6.04
CA ILE A 364 13.73 -35.99 -5.16
C ILE A 364 13.03 -34.94 -6.01
N THR A 365 11.85 -34.49 -5.58
CA THR A 365 11.14 -33.35 -6.16
C THR A 365 11.02 -32.25 -5.14
N VAL A 366 11.26 -31.02 -5.56
CA VAL A 366 11.13 -29.82 -4.74
C VAL A 366 10.15 -28.86 -5.41
N HIS A 367 9.20 -28.39 -4.63
CA HIS A 367 8.30 -27.30 -4.97
C HIS A 367 8.71 -26.08 -4.16
N ALA A 368 8.96 -24.98 -4.83
CA ALA A 368 9.30 -23.73 -4.18
C ALA A 368 8.26 -22.66 -4.53
N TYR A 369 7.91 -21.85 -3.55
CA TYR A 369 7.07 -20.69 -3.66
C TYR A 369 7.82 -19.47 -3.12
N ALA A 370 7.79 -18.35 -3.84
CA ALA A 370 8.43 -17.12 -3.40
C ALA A 370 7.44 -15.95 -3.47
N SER A 371 7.40 -15.13 -2.41
CA SER A 371 6.73 -13.83 -2.40
C SER A 371 7.78 -12.74 -2.54
N LEU A 372 7.55 -11.84 -3.49
CA LEU A 372 8.38 -10.67 -3.77
C LEU A 372 7.60 -9.41 -3.47
N LYS A 373 8.25 -8.42 -2.85
CA LYS A 373 7.71 -7.07 -2.64
C LYS A 373 8.47 -6.06 -3.49
N THR A 374 7.79 -5.00 -3.90
CA THR A 374 8.45 -3.81 -4.46
C THR A 374 9.33 -3.15 -3.40
N LYS A 375 10.52 -2.69 -3.79
CA LYS A 375 11.44 -1.93 -2.95
C LYS A 375 10.92 -0.54 -2.62
#